data_03e64b2a1982ca0cfccdfbb21477deae
#
_entry.id   03e64b2a1982ca0cfccdfbb21477deae
#
_cell.length_a   1.000
_cell.length_b   1.000
_cell.length_c   1.000
_cell.angle_alpha   90.00
_cell.angle_beta   90.00
_cell.angle_gamma   90.00
#
_symmetry.space_group_name_H-M   'P 1'
#
loop_
_entity.id
_entity.type
_entity.pdbx_description
1 polymer ?
#
loop_
_entity_poly.entity_id
_entity_poly.type
_entity_poly.pdbx_seq_one_letter_code
_entity_poly.pdbx_strand_id
1 'polypeptide(L)'
;MSDFDVSAVDLSGILNKNNEEKARQLPDPAGFMLLTVVPEAMEEYAESELGIVKSSKEIWKEEILTPVLFVVKMGPEAYTDKTRFPSGPRCKTGDFIIVRPNSGTRLKIHGREFRLINDDNVEAVVQDPRGITRAS
;
A
#
# COMPACT_ATOMS: atom_id res chain seq x y z
N MET A 1 -8.63 17.62 -1.49
CA MET A 1 -9.11 16.62 -1.61
C MET A 1 -8.27 15.54 -1.34
N SER A 2 -8.69 14.70 -0.86
CA SER A 2 -7.91 13.64 -0.61
C SER A 2 -7.61 12.97 -1.85
N ASP A 3 -6.38 12.64 -2.02
CA ASP A 3 -6.01 12.04 -3.17
C ASP A 3 -6.30 10.62 -3.20
N PHE A 4 -6.69 10.01 -2.14
CA PHE A 4 -6.93 8.61 -2.17
C PHE A 4 -8.24 8.33 -1.50
N ASP A 5 -8.82 7.24 -1.90
CA ASP A 5 -10.11 6.85 -1.46
C ASP A 5 -9.95 5.94 -0.28
N VAL A 6 -10.28 6.42 0.86
CA VAL A 6 -10.12 5.64 2.05
C VAL A 6 -11.01 4.45 2.09
N SER A 7 -12.02 4.41 1.27
CA SER A 7 -12.88 3.26 1.29
C SER A 7 -12.26 2.08 0.56
N ALA A 8 -11.22 2.29 -0.21
CA ALA A 8 -10.60 1.21 -0.94
C ALA A 8 -9.86 0.28 0.01
N VAL A 9 -9.29 0.82 1.04
CA VAL A 9 -8.69 0.01 2.07
C VAL A 9 -9.00 0.80 3.31
N ASP A 10 -9.31 0.17 4.36
CA ASP A 10 -9.71 0.88 5.54
C ASP A 10 -8.58 1.69 6.12
N LEU A 11 -8.45 2.88 5.63
CA LEU A 11 -7.51 3.83 6.18
C LEU A 11 -8.20 4.75 7.15
N SER A 12 -9.41 4.42 7.57
CA SER A 12 -10.16 5.32 8.44
C SER A 12 -9.41 5.57 9.74
N GLY A 13 -8.60 4.63 10.16
CA GLY A 13 -7.79 4.87 11.32
C GLY A 13 -6.79 5.99 11.11
N ILE A 14 -6.51 6.35 9.89
CA ILE A 14 -5.64 7.44 9.58
C ILE A 14 -6.43 8.68 9.21
N LEU A 15 -7.56 8.48 8.59
CA LEU A 15 -8.30 9.57 8.00
C LEU A 15 -9.59 9.99 8.65
N ASN A 16 -9.87 9.54 9.83
CA ASN A 16 -11.07 10.01 10.50
C ASN A 16 -10.82 11.43 10.93
N LYS A 17 -11.80 12.04 11.57
CA LYS A 17 -11.72 13.38 11.93
C LYS A 17 -10.44 13.79 12.53
N ASN A 18 -9.96 13.11 13.49
CA ASN A 18 -8.75 13.47 14.12
C ASN A 18 -7.59 13.09 13.23
N ASN A 19 -7.85 12.21 12.31
CA ASN A 19 -6.78 11.69 11.48
C ASN A 19 -6.58 12.45 10.20
N GLU A 20 -7.38 13.46 9.94
CA GLU A 20 -7.13 14.27 8.79
C GLU A 20 -5.80 14.96 8.92
N GLU A 21 -5.44 15.36 10.12
CA GLU A 21 -4.16 15.97 10.32
C GLU A 21 -3.07 14.96 10.11
N LYS A 22 -3.29 13.73 10.54
CA LYS A 22 -2.30 12.69 10.36
C LYS A 22 -2.10 12.42 8.87
N ALA A 23 -3.17 12.47 8.11
CA ALA A 23 -3.07 12.25 6.68
C ALA A 23 -2.22 13.34 6.04
N ARG A 24 -2.30 14.54 6.52
CA ARG A 24 -1.49 15.61 5.98
C ARG A 24 -0.04 15.46 6.33
N GLN A 25 0.28 14.59 7.27
CA GLN A 25 1.65 14.36 7.65
C GLN A 25 2.29 13.23 6.85
N LEU A 26 1.54 12.62 5.96
CA LEU A 26 2.15 11.60 5.11
C LEU A 26 3.12 12.26 4.16
N PRO A 27 4.28 11.68 3.97
CA PRO A 27 5.26 12.31 3.10
C PRO A 27 4.80 12.31 1.66
N ASP A 28 5.29 13.25 0.90
CA ASP A 28 5.03 13.28 -0.54
C ASP A 28 6.24 12.64 -1.19
N PRO A 29 6.06 11.56 -1.91
CA PRO A 29 7.21 10.89 -2.52
C PRO A 29 7.87 11.82 -3.55
N ALA A 30 9.17 11.74 -3.60
CA ALA A 30 9.93 12.58 -4.50
C ALA A 30 10.20 11.83 -5.79
N GLY A 31 10.33 12.57 -6.88
CA GLY A 31 10.73 11.98 -8.15
C GLY A 31 9.82 10.85 -8.58
N PHE A 32 10.39 9.68 -8.80
CA PHE A 32 9.60 8.56 -9.28
C PHE A 32 9.26 7.56 -8.16
N MET A 33 9.34 7.99 -6.92
CA MET A 33 9.03 7.10 -5.81
C MET A 33 7.53 6.98 -5.62
N LEU A 34 7.13 5.90 -4.96
CA LEU A 34 5.73 5.68 -4.60
C LEU A 34 5.67 5.52 -3.09
N LEU A 35 4.68 6.12 -2.47
CA LEU A 35 4.44 5.90 -1.05
C LEU A 35 3.37 4.85 -0.92
N THR A 36 3.66 3.80 -0.21
CA THR A 36 2.74 2.68 -0.04
C THR A 36 2.56 2.39 1.43
N VAL A 37 1.50 1.69 1.75
CA VAL A 37 1.23 1.29 3.12
C VAL A 37 1.02 -0.21 3.15
N VAL A 38 1.47 -0.83 4.21
CA VAL A 38 1.20 -2.24 4.43
C VAL A 38 -0.26 -2.33 4.83
N PRO A 39 -1.05 -3.12 4.13
CA PRO A 39 -2.50 -3.10 4.34
C PRO A 39 -2.95 -3.88 5.56
N GLU A 40 -2.64 -3.35 6.71
CA GLU A 40 -3.07 -3.98 7.94
C GLU A 40 -4.56 -4.04 8.04
N ALA A 41 -5.23 -3.05 7.51
CA ALA A 41 -6.66 -3.05 7.57
C ALA A 41 -7.29 -4.22 6.83
N MET A 42 -6.50 -4.88 6.01
CA MET A 42 -7.01 -6.04 5.32
C MET A 42 -7.40 -7.15 6.28
N GLU A 43 -6.81 -7.16 7.43
CA GLU A 43 -7.17 -8.15 8.43
C GLU A 43 -8.64 -8.03 8.78
N GLU A 44 -9.04 -6.83 9.12
CA GLU A 44 -10.40 -6.60 9.52
C GLU A 44 -11.34 -6.81 8.38
N TYR A 45 -10.93 -6.37 7.22
CA TYR A 45 -11.75 -6.54 6.06
C TYR A 45 -11.98 -8.02 5.79
N ALA A 46 -10.91 -8.80 5.85
CA ALA A 46 -11.01 -10.22 5.62
C ALA A 46 -11.92 -10.88 6.64
N GLU A 47 -11.81 -10.47 7.86
CA GLU A 47 -12.63 -11.04 8.90
C GLU A 47 -14.09 -10.76 8.65
N SER A 48 -14.45 -9.53 8.36
CA SER A 48 -15.84 -9.21 8.19
C SER A 48 -16.41 -9.79 6.93
N GLU A 49 -15.63 -9.83 5.88
CA GLU A 49 -16.15 -10.35 4.63
C GLU A 49 -16.19 -11.84 4.55
N LEU A 50 -15.20 -12.49 5.13
CA LEU A 50 -15.07 -13.91 5.00
C LEU A 50 -15.41 -14.70 6.24
N GLY A 51 -15.59 -14.04 7.32
CA GLY A 51 -15.86 -14.72 8.57
C GLY A 51 -14.64 -15.40 9.15
N ILE A 52 -13.49 -15.16 8.58
CA ILE A 52 -12.29 -15.74 9.07
C ILE A 52 -11.69 -14.81 10.00
N VAL A 53 -11.26 -15.26 11.07
CA VAL A 53 -10.85 -14.37 11.99
C VAL A 53 -9.43 -14.41 12.34
N LYS A 54 -9.05 -15.25 13.20
CA LYS A 54 -7.76 -15.21 13.73
C LYS A 54 -6.66 -15.53 12.84
N SER A 55 -6.87 -16.45 11.99
CA SER A 55 -5.78 -16.87 11.15
C SER A 55 -5.38 -15.76 10.19
N SER A 56 -6.32 -14.97 9.76
CA SER A 56 -5.99 -13.87 8.88
C SER A 56 -5.11 -12.89 9.61
N LYS A 57 -5.48 -12.65 10.83
CA LYS A 57 -4.76 -11.71 11.63
C LYS A 57 -3.34 -12.14 11.83
N GLU A 58 -3.16 -13.41 12.09
CA GLU A 58 -1.84 -13.91 12.30
C GLU A 58 -1.01 -13.86 11.06
N ILE A 59 -1.60 -14.16 9.93
CA ILE A 59 -0.92 -14.08 8.68
C ILE A 59 -0.42 -12.69 8.42
N TRP A 60 -1.27 -11.71 8.60
CA TRP A 60 -0.85 -10.35 8.34
C TRP A 60 0.17 -9.81 9.32
N LYS A 61 0.21 -10.39 10.47
CA LYS A 61 1.16 -9.93 11.42
C LYS A 61 2.56 -10.31 11.07
N GLU A 62 2.73 -11.33 10.31
CA GLU A 62 4.03 -11.73 9.91
C GLU A 62 4.56 -10.96 8.77
N GLU A 63 3.92 -9.96 8.44
CA GLU A 63 4.07 -9.36 7.23
C GLU A 63 5.06 -8.41 7.07
N ILE A 64 6.01 -8.35 7.84
CA ILE A 64 7.11 -7.53 7.63
C ILE A 64 7.64 -7.86 6.25
N LEU A 65 7.36 -9.07 5.79
CA LEU A 65 7.77 -9.49 4.49
C LEU A 65 6.64 -9.61 3.49
N THR A 66 5.55 -8.94 3.75
CA THR A 66 4.41 -9.06 2.86
C THR A 66 4.75 -8.58 1.47
N PRO A 67 4.27 -9.25 0.47
CA PRO A 67 4.49 -8.78 -0.89
C PRO A 67 3.43 -7.80 -1.36
N VAL A 68 2.36 -7.60 -0.59
CA VAL A 68 1.26 -6.74 -1.04
C VAL A 68 1.31 -5.40 -0.35
N LEU A 69 1.26 -4.35 -1.13
CA LEU A 69 1.24 -2.99 -0.61
C LEU A 69 0.11 -2.22 -1.29
N PHE A 70 -0.36 -1.19 -0.64
CA PHE A 70 -1.41 -0.33 -1.18
C PHE A 70 -0.78 1.02 -1.54
N VAL A 71 -1.02 1.50 -2.73
CA VAL A 71 -0.38 2.72 -3.22
C VAL A 71 -1.17 3.92 -2.73
N VAL A 72 -0.53 4.75 -1.93
CA VAL A 72 -1.17 5.90 -1.32
C VAL A 72 -0.90 7.18 -2.10
N LYS A 73 0.34 7.38 -2.51
CA LYS A 73 0.72 8.57 -3.26
C LYS A 73 1.81 8.21 -4.26
N MET A 74 1.89 8.95 -5.33
CA MET A 74 2.92 8.72 -6.35
C MET A 74 3.69 10.01 -6.54
N GLY A 75 4.98 9.89 -6.74
CA GLY A 75 5.82 11.04 -6.99
C GLY A 75 5.52 11.63 -8.35
N PRO A 76 5.88 12.88 -8.56
CA PRO A 76 5.52 13.57 -9.80
C PRO A 76 6.15 13.00 -11.05
N GLU A 77 7.23 12.24 -10.90
CA GLU A 77 7.88 11.68 -12.06
C GLU A 77 7.63 10.20 -12.23
N ALA A 78 6.75 9.63 -11.38
CA ALA A 78 6.49 8.21 -11.45
C ALA A 78 5.91 7.86 -12.82
N TYR A 79 6.50 6.87 -13.44
CA TYR A 79 6.07 6.34 -14.73
C TYR A 79 6.08 7.34 -15.88
N THR A 80 6.89 8.39 -15.77
CA THR A 80 6.95 9.37 -16.85
C THR A 80 7.98 9.03 -17.91
N ASP A 81 8.91 8.13 -17.59
CA ASP A 81 9.97 7.77 -18.52
C ASP A 81 9.42 6.75 -19.52
N LYS A 82 9.15 7.18 -20.72
CA LYS A 82 8.54 6.31 -21.70
C LYS A 82 9.46 5.24 -22.22
N THR A 83 10.75 5.40 -22.03
CA THR A 83 11.69 4.37 -22.41
C THR A 83 11.60 3.22 -21.42
N ARG A 84 11.50 3.53 -20.15
CA ARG A 84 11.41 2.50 -19.12
C ARG A 84 10.01 1.91 -19.05
N PHE A 85 9.01 2.73 -19.34
CA PHE A 85 7.62 2.30 -19.21
C PHE A 85 6.86 2.56 -20.49
N PRO A 86 7.21 1.83 -21.55
CA PRO A 86 6.57 2.09 -22.84
C PRO A 86 5.09 1.79 -22.87
N SER A 87 4.64 0.93 -21.94
CA SER A 87 3.22 0.62 -21.87
C SER A 87 2.47 1.51 -20.89
N GLY A 88 3.16 2.50 -20.34
CA GLY A 88 2.51 3.42 -19.41
C GLY A 88 2.68 2.98 -17.97
N PRO A 89 1.92 3.59 -17.06
CA PRO A 89 2.08 3.30 -15.65
C PRO A 89 1.76 1.85 -15.31
N ARG A 90 2.52 1.32 -14.37
CA ARG A 90 2.28 -0.04 -13.92
C ARG A 90 1.19 -0.08 -12.86
N CYS A 91 0.95 1.04 -12.19
CA CYS A 91 -0.09 1.10 -11.18
C CYS A 91 -0.51 2.55 -10.99
N LYS A 92 -1.50 2.76 -10.16
CA LYS A 92 -1.95 4.10 -9.83
C LYS A 92 -2.32 4.13 -8.36
N THR A 93 -2.54 5.31 -7.86
CA THR A 93 -2.99 5.50 -6.48
C THR A 93 -4.28 4.72 -6.27
N GLY A 94 -4.33 4.00 -5.18
CA GLY A 94 -5.50 3.18 -4.87
C GLY A 94 -5.37 1.74 -5.26
N ASP A 95 -4.27 1.38 -5.93
CA ASP A 95 -4.08 -0.02 -6.33
C ASP A 95 -3.38 -0.80 -5.24
N PHE A 96 -3.69 -2.09 -5.20
CA PHE A 96 -2.91 -3.04 -4.43
C PHE A 96 -1.86 -3.61 -5.38
N ILE A 97 -0.62 -3.62 -4.96
CA ILE A 97 0.48 -4.04 -5.82
C ILE A 97 1.29 -5.12 -5.14
N ILE A 98 2.04 -5.84 -5.94
CA ILE A 98 2.95 -6.86 -5.44
C ILE A 98 4.37 -6.40 -5.73
N VAL A 99 5.20 -6.47 -4.72
CA VAL A 99 6.60 -6.11 -4.82
C VAL A 99 7.41 -7.18 -4.13
N ARG A 100 8.69 -7.18 -4.35
CA ARG A 100 9.56 -8.09 -3.63
C ARG A 100 9.55 -7.72 -2.16
N PRO A 101 9.58 -8.71 -1.29
CA PRO A 101 9.68 -8.43 0.14
C PRO A 101 10.93 -7.59 0.40
N ASN A 102 10.84 -6.71 1.35
CA ASN A 102 11.93 -5.84 1.74
C ASN A 102 12.32 -4.81 0.71
N SER A 103 11.46 -4.56 -0.26
CA SER A 103 11.70 -3.47 -1.20
C SER A 103 11.55 -2.14 -0.50
N GLY A 104 12.43 -1.23 -0.86
CA GLY A 104 12.26 0.16 -0.50
C GLY A 104 12.62 0.52 0.93
N THR A 105 12.24 1.70 1.31
CA THR A 105 12.51 2.22 2.64
C THR A 105 11.28 2.02 3.50
N ARG A 106 11.45 1.35 4.60
CA ARG A 106 10.35 1.06 5.52
C ARG A 106 10.33 2.11 6.61
N LEU A 107 9.17 2.61 6.92
CA LEU A 107 9.03 3.61 7.98
C LEU A 107 7.68 3.43 8.66
N LYS A 108 7.57 3.92 9.86
CA LYS A 108 6.31 3.91 10.57
C LYS A 108 5.82 5.32 10.72
N ILE A 109 4.54 5.54 10.42
CA ILE A 109 3.93 6.84 10.57
C ILE A 109 2.69 6.60 11.42
N HIS A 110 2.65 7.18 12.59
CA HIS A 110 1.58 6.99 13.54
C HIS A 110 1.27 5.50 13.75
N GLY A 111 2.34 4.72 13.86
CA GLY A 111 2.19 3.31 14.16
C GLY A 111 1.90 2.40 12.99
N ARG A 112 1.65 2.94 11.80
CA ARG A 112 1.40 2.13 10.61
C ARG A 112 2.66 2.05 9.77
N GLU A 113 2.90 0.91 9.19
CA GLU A 113 4.10 0.75 8.36
C GLU A 113 3.82 1.21 6.95
N PHE A 114 4.67 2.08 6.47
CA PHE A 114 4.63 2.55 5.10
C PHE A 114 5.97 2.20 4.44
N ARG A 115 5.98 2.20 3.13
CA ARG A 115 7.21 1.95 2.38
C ARG A 115 7.28 2.90 1.22
N LEU A 116 8.48 3.44 1.00
CA LEU A 116 8.75 4.23 -0.18
C LEU A 116 9.50 3.32 -1.13
N ILE A 117 8.94 3.10 -2.31
CA ILE A 117 9.54 2.18 -3.28
C ILE A 117 9.75 2.92 -4.58
N ASN A 118 10.58 2.37 -5.44
CA ASN A 118 10.76 2.91 -6.78
C ASN A 118 9.59 2.47 -7.65
N ASP A 119 9.27 3.27 -8.65
CA ASP A 119 8.17 2.94 -9.55
C ASP A 119 8.41 1.61 -10.28
N ASP A 120 9.66 1.24 -10.51
CA ASP A 120 9.92 -0.02 -11.21
C ASP A 120 9.95 -1.22 -10.27
N ASN A 121 9.69 -1.02 -8.99
CA ASN A 121 9.61 -2.15 -8.07
C ASN A 121 8.28 -2.88 -8.17
N VAL A 122 7.29 -2.30 -8.83
CA VAL A 122 5.98 -2.90 -8.91
C VAL A 122 6.01 -4.06 -9.88
N GLU A 123 5.63 -5.23 -9.40
CA GLU A 123 5.67 -6.42 -10.21
C GLU A 123 4.29 -6.84 -10.71
N ALA A 124 3.27 -6.47 -10.00
CA ALA A 124 1.90 -6.82 -10.41
C ALA A 124 0.91 -5.94 -9.68
N VAL A 125 -0.29 -5.87 -10.21
CA VAL A 125 -1.40 -5.19 -9.57
C VAL A 125 -2.46 -6.24 -9.33
N VAL A 126 -3.07 -6.24 -8.15
CA VAL A 126 -4.11 -7.19 -7.85
C VAL A 126 -5.36 -6.47 -7.46
N GLN A 127 -6.50 -7.04 -7.82
CA GLN A 127 -7.75 -6.41 -7.50
C GLN A 127 -8.23 -6.78 -6.12
N ASP A 128 -8.02 -8.02 -5.73
CA ASP A 128 -8.46 -8.47 -4.42
C ASP A 128 -7.28 -9.17 -3.76
N PRO A 129 -6.60 -8.50 -2.86
CA PRO A 129 -5.38 -9.07 -2.25
C PRO A 129 -5.65 -10.10 -1.17
N ARG A 130 -6.89 -10.32 -0.81
CA ARG A 130 -7.18 -11.27 0.25
C ARG A 130 -6.73 -12.65 -0.17
N GLY A 131 -6.07 -13.33 0.73
CA GLY A 131 -5.59 -14.66 0.40
C GLY A 131 -4.19 -14.69 -0.18
N ILE A 132 -3.58 -13.55 -0.38
CA ILE A 132 -2.22 -13.51 -0.90
C ILE A 132 -1.27 -13.34 0.26
N THR A 133 -0.38 -14.31 0.43
CA THR A 133 0.62 -14.22 1.47
C THR A 133 1.94 -14.58 0.84
N ARG A 134 3.02 -14.30 1.52
CA ARG A 134 4.30 -14.63 0.95
C ARG A 134 4.50 -16.14 1.02
N ALA A 135 5.20 -16.65 0.06
CA ALA A 135 5.53 -18.05 0.05
C ALA A 135 6.69 -18.29 0.99
N SER A 136 6.70 -19.39 1.65
CA SER A 136 7.78 -19.68 2.59
C SER A 136 8.71 -20.75 2.05
#